data_f91dd97ae6e2dde2717c8e6be977e27a
#
_entry.id   f91dd97ae6e2dde2717c8e6be977e27a
#
_cell.length_a   1.000
_cell.length_b   1.000
_cell.length_c   1.000
_cell.angle_alpha   90.00
_cell.angle_beta   90.00
_cell.angle_gamma   90.00
#
_symmetry.space_group_name_H-M   'P 1'
#
loop_
_entity.id
_entity.type
_entity.pdbx_description
1 polymer ?
#
loop_
_entity_poly.entity_id
_entity_poly.type
_entity_poly.pdbx_seq_one_letter_code
_entity_poly.pdbx_strand_id
1 'polypeptide(L)'
;MRRVVEAAGGIVWRWKAGSEIAENPAIAAQKSPKEQLNSIEVCIVHRPKYDDWSWPKGKLEQGESHRHAAVREIGEETGVSIALGPYLCEVEYPLSEEGKKTRHSRDRAVDTKHTLYWMAQPISGDDAEHLLDAFGPVHRADVGEINDIVWVSVREARKIL
;
A
#
# COMPACT_ATOMS: atom_id res chain seq x y z
N MET A 1 16.58 -7.35 -23.40
CA MET A 1 16.92 -7.74 -22.02
C MET A 1 15.73 -7.45 -21.11
N ARG A 2 15.38 -8.41 -20.31
CA ARG A 2 14.25 -8.28 -19.37
C ARG A 2 14.63 -7.38 -18.21
N ARG A 3 13.81 -6.37 -17.94
CA ARG A 3 14.01 -5.47 -16.81
C ARG A 3 12.98 -5.80 -15.72
N VAL A 4 13.43 -5.82 -14.48
CA VAL A 4 12.56 -5.95 -13.32
C VAL A 4 12.42 -4.59 -12.67
N VAL A 5 11.19 -4.11 -12.59
CA VAL A 5 10.88 -2.85 -11.89
C VAL A 5 10.51 -3.20 -10.45
N GLU A 6 11.33 -2.76 -9.52
CA GLU A 6 11.11 -3.00 -8.10
C GLU A 6 10.20 -1.93 -7.51
N ALA A 7 9.24 -2.39 -6.71
CA ALA A 7 8.27 -1.52 -6.04
C ALA A 7 7.97 -2.05 -4.65
N ALA A 8 7.38 -1.21 -3.84
CA ALA A 8 6.99 -1.59 -2.48
C ALA A 8 5.75 -0.81 -2.06
N GLY A 9 4.98 -1.41 -1.18
CA GLY A 9 3.78 -0.80 -0.65
C GLY A 9 3.27 -1.53 0.56
N GLY A 10 2.03 -1.29 0.92
CA GLY A 10 1.48 -1.92 2.11
C GLY A 10 -0.02 -1.96 2.17
N ILE A 11 -0.47 -2.84 3.03
CA ILE A 11 -1.85 -2.94 3.44
C ILE A 11 -1.96 -2.14 4.74
N VAL A 12 -2.45 -0.91 4.62
CA VAL A 12 -2.60 -0.01 5.77
C VAL A 12 -3.94 -0.31 6.43
N TRP A 13 -3.89 -0.74 7.67
CA TRP A 13 -5.08 -1.16 8.38
C TRP A 13 -5.20 -0.47 9.74
N ARG A 14 -6.43 -0.37 10.20
CA ARG A 14 -6.75 0.15 11.53
C ARG A 14 -7.99 -0.56 12.06
N TRP A 15 -8.19 -0.51 13.37
CA TRP A 15 -9.46 -0.93 13.93
C TRP A 15 -10.53 0.06 13.52
N LYS A 16 -11.68 -0.44 13.14
CA LYS A 16 -12.81 0.39 12.71
C LYS A 16 -13.21 1.34 13.83
N ALA A 17 -13.28 2.64 13.51
CA ALA A 17 -13.70 3.67 14.48
C ALA A 17 -15.08 3.36 15.06
N GLY A 18 -15.21 3.48 16.38
CA GLY A 18 -16.45 3.15 17.08
C GLY A 18 -16.60 1.66 17.40
N SER A 19 -15.72 0.80 16.95
CA SER A 19 -15.74 -0.62 17.32
C SER A 19 -15.22 -0.79 18.76
N GLU A 20 -15.67 -1.86 19.40
CA GLU A 20 -15.23 -2.20 20.76
C GLU A 20 -13.70 -2.39 20.79
N ILE A 21 -13.13 -3.03 19.79
CA ILE A 21 -11.68 -3.27 19.70
C ILE A 21 -10.92 -1.95 19.53
N ALA A 22 -11.45 -1.00 18.75
CA ALA A 22 -10.80 0.29 18.58
C ALA A 22 -10.68 1.06 19.89
N GLU A 23 -11.70 0.96 20.75
CA GLU A 23 -11.71 1.63 22.06
C GLU A 23 -10.84 0.91 23.08
N ASN A 24 -10.71 -0.41 22.96
CA ASN A 24 -9.88 -1.23 23.85
C ASN A 24 -9.18 -2.33 23.06
N PRO A 25 -8.04 -2.03 22.41
CA PRO A 25 -7.33 -3.01 21.58
C PRO A 25 -6.92 -4.28 22.32
N ALA A 26 -6.79 -4.23 23.64
CA ALA A 26 -6.42 -5.40 24.43
C ALA A 26 -7.43 -6.54 24.32
N ILE A 27 -8.70 -6.25 23.99
CA ILE A 27 -9.72 -7.31 23.87
C ILE A 27 -9.61 -8.07 22.54
N ALA A 28 -8.81 -7.60 21.60
CA ALA A 28 -8.66 -8.26 20.29
C ALA A 28 -8.29 -9.74 20.44
N ALA A 29 -7.41 -10.06 21.40
CA ALA A 29 -6.98 -11.43 21.65
C ALA A 29 -8.12 -12.35 22.11
N GLN A 30 -9.20 -11.79 22.65
CA GLN A 30 -10.38 -12.51 23.11
C GLN A 30 -11.44 -12.70 22.01
N LYS A 31 -11.25 -12.06 20.88
CA LYS A 31 -12.16 -12.13 19.74
C LYS A 31 -11.72 -13.21 18.77
N SER A 32 -12.69 -13.82 18.09
CA SER A 32 -12.38 -14.79 17.05
C SER A 32 -11.69 -14.10 15.86
N PRO A 33 -10.95 -14.84 15.02
CA PRO A 33 -10.37 -14.26 13.81
C PRO A 33 -11.40 -13.56 12.91
N LYS A 34 -12.60 -14.10 12.82
CA LYS A 34 -13.68 -13.50 12.05
C LYS A 34 -14.13 -12.18 12.65
N GLU A 35 -14.28 -12.10 13.97
CA GLU A 35 -14.65 -10.86 14.64
C GLU A 35 -13.56 -9.81 14.52
N GLN A 36 -12.30 -10.21 14.62
CA GLN A 36 -11.16 -9.31 14.41
C GLN A 36 -11.18 -8.76 12.99
N LEU A 37 -11.34 -9.63 12.00
CA LEU A 37 -11.38 -9.23 10.60
C LEU A 37 -12.53 -8.27 10.30
N ASN A 38 -13.70 -8.51 10.87
CA ASN A 38 -14.86 -7.63 10.70
C ASN A 38 -14.68 -6.27 11.37
N SER A 39 -13.73 -6.15 12.26
CA SER A 39 -13.44 -4.89 12.97
C SER A 39 -12.30 -4.10 12.35
N ILE A 40 -11.77 -4.54 11.21
CA ILE A 40 -10.65 -3.91 10.53
C ILE A 40 -11.14 -3.09 9.33
N GLU A 41 -10.55 -1.91 9.17
CA GLU A 41 -10.64 -1.13 7.95
C GLU A 41 -9.28 -1.06 7.29
N VAL A 42 -9.27 -1.04 5.97
CA VAL A 42 -8.05 -0.91 5.17
C VAL A 42 -8.13 0.32 4.29
N CYS A 43 -6.97 0.91 4.02
CA CYS A 43 -6.88 2.10 3.20
C CYS A 43 -6.55 1.71 1.76
N ILE A 44 -7.38 2.14 0.83
CA ILE A 44 -7.13 1.96 -0.60
C ILE A 44 -7.15 3.31 -1.32
N VAL A 45 -6.47 3.37 -2.44
CA VAL A 45 -6.28 4.60 -3.20
C VAL A 45 -6.88 4.48 -4.59
N HIS A 46 -7.48 5.56 -5.07
CA HIS A 46 -8.03 5.63 -6.41
C HIS A 46 -7.01 6.20 -7.38
N ARG A 47 -6.79 5.49 -8.48
CA ARG A 47 -5.88 5.92 -9.55
C ARG A 47 -6.70 6.45 -10.72
N PRO A 48 -6.76 7.79 -10.91
CA PRO A 48 -7.62 8.37 -11.95
C PRO A 48 -7.23 7.93 -13.36
N LYS A 49 -5.95 7.71 -13.63
CA LYS A 49 -5.46 7.27 -14.93
C LYS A 49 -6.07 5.94 -15.37
N TYR A 50 -6.27 5.02 -14.43
CA TYR A 50 -6.79 3.69 -14.71
C TYR A 50 -8.25 3.53 -14.26
N ASP A 51 -8.78 4.55 -13.58
CA ASP A 51 -10.11 4.51 -12.95
C ASP A 51 -10.30 3.22 -12.13
N ASP A 52 -9.32 2.92 -11.31
CA ASP A 52 -9.35 1.75 -10.44
C ASP A 52 -8.89 2.10 -9.02
N TRP A 53 -9.08 1.14 -8.13
CA TRP A 53 -8.61 1.20 -6.76
C TRP A 53 -7.46 0.22 -6.57
N SER A 54 -6.49 0.60 -5.76
CA SER A 54 -5.34 -0.24 -5.48
C SER A 54 -4.82 -0.03 -4.06
N TRP A 55 -3.94 -0.93 -3.65
CA TRP A 55 -3.14 -0.71 -2.44
C TRP A 55 -2.11 0.39 -2.71
N PRO A 56 -1.81 1.24 -1.72
CA PRO A 56 -0.75 2.23 -1.89
C PRO A 56 0.60 1.55 -2.10
N LYS A 57 1.29 1.91 -3.16
CA LYS A 57 2.57 1.36 -3.56
C LYS A 57 3.24 2.25 -4.60
N GLY A 58 4.53 2.05 -4.77
CA GLY A 58 5.26 2.74 -5.81
C GLY A 58 6.66 2.19 -6.02
N LYS A 59 7.31 2.70 -7.02
CA LYS A 59 8.65 2.26 -7.44
C LYS A 59 9.71 2.71 -6.45
N LEU A 60 10.74 1.87 -6.28
CA LEU A 60 11.92 2.25 -5.53
C LEU A 60 12.67 3.37 -6.25
N GLU A 61 13.18 4.31 -5.47
CA GLU A 61 14.16 5.28 -5.94
C GLU A 61 15.54 4.65 -5.89
N GLN A 62 16.47 5.23 -6.61
CA GLN A 62 17.83 4.73 -6.65
C GLN A 62 18.45 4.66 -5.25
N GLY A 63 18.97 3.49 -4.90
CA GLY A 63 19.57 3.28 -3.59
C GLY A 63 18.61 3.05 -2.44
N GLU A 64 17.31 3.07 -2.72
CA GLU A 64 16.29 2.91 -1.70
C GLU A 64 16.01 1.42 -1.42
N SER A 65 15.80 1.08 -0.16
CA SER A 65 15.32 -0.26 0.19
C SER A 65 13.82 -0.39 -0.05
N HIS A 66 13.33 -1.62 -0.18
CA HIS A 66 11.89 -1.86 -0.31
C HIS A 66 11.11 -1.35 0.91
N ARG A 67 11.63 -1.56 2.12
CA ARG A 67 10.97 -1.06 3.33
C ARG A 67 10.87 0.46 3.35
N HIS A 68 11.94 1.14 2.98
CA HIS A 68 11.95 2.60 2.91
C HIS A 68 10.95 3.09 1.86
N ALA A 69 10.97 2.47 0.68
CA ALA A 69 10.02 2.81 -0.38
C ALA A 69 8.57 2.60 0.04
N ALA A 70 8.28 1.52 0.76
CA ALA A 70 6.93 1.27 1.26
C ALA A 70 6.44 2.40 2.17
N VAL A 71 7.27 2.81 3.14
CA VAL A 71 6.91 3.91 4.05
C VAL A 71 6.72 5.21 3.27
N ARG A 72 7.63 5.52 2.38
CA ARG A 72 7.57 6.74 1.58
C ARG A 72 6.35 6.76 0.66
N GLU A 73 6.14 5.71 -0.11
CA GLU A 73 5.03 5.63 -1.07
C GLU A 73 3.66 5.64 -0.39
N ILE A 74 3.52 4.93 0.72
CA ILE A 74 2.28 4.96 1.48
C ILE A 74 2.00 6.37 1.96
N GLY A 75 3.02 7.05 2.49
CA GLY A 75 2.88 8.43 2.94
C GLY A 75 2.52 9.39 1.81
N GLU A 76 3.20 9.26 0.67
CA GLU A 76 2.94 10.11 -0.49
C GLU A 76 1.53 9.92 -1.04
N GLU A 77 1.07 8.68 -1.16
CA GLU A 77 -0.22 8.38 -1.76
C GLU A 77 -1.40 8.61 -0.81
N THR A 78 -1.24 8.32 0.48
CA THR A 78 -2.34 8.42 1.44
C THR A 78 -2.28 9.67 2.33
N GLY A 79 -1.12 10.26 2.48
CA GLY A 79 -0.91 11.33 3.47
C GLY A 79 -0.84 10.81 4.90
N VAL A 80 -0.79 9.51 5.09
CA VAL A 80 -0.78 8.87 6.42
C VAL A 80 0.64 8.43 6.76
N SER A 81 1.11 8.85 7.93
CA SER A 81 2.35 8.33 8.49
C SER A 81 2.09 6.96 9.09
N ILE A 82 2.93 6.00 8.73
CA ILE A 82 2.71 4.59 9.12
C ILE A 82 3.94 3.98 9.76
N ALA A 83 3.69 2.95 10.55
CA ALA A 83 4.71 2.03 11.00
C ALA A 83 4.55 0.73 10.22
N LEU A 84 5.65 0.22 9.65
CA LEU A 84 5.63 -1.07 8.99
C LEU A 84 5.54 -2.19 10.03
N GLY A 85 4.64 -3.10 9.78
CA GLY A 85 4.50 -4.34 10.52
C GLY A 85 5.14 -5.50 9.78
N PRO A 86 4.58 -6.70 9.91
CA PRO A 86 5.12 -7.89 9.27
C PRO A 86 5.09 -7.81 7.75
N TYR A 87 6.09 -8.42 7.14
CA TYR A 87 6.09 -8.64 5.70
C TYR A 87 4.93 -9.57 5.32
N LEU A 88 4.20 -9.20 4.28
CA LEU A 88 3.02 -9.95 3.87
C LEU A 88 3.29 -10.86 2.67
N CYS A 89 3.68 -10.29 1.56
CA CYS A 89 3.84 -11.06 0.32
C CYS A 89 4.55 -10.25 -0.76
N GLU A 90 4.94 -10.95 -1.81
CA GLU A 90 5.41 -10.34 -3.04
C GLU A 90 4.44 -10.66 -4.17
N VAL A 91 4.35 -9.76 -5.13
CA VAL A 91 3.54 -9.92 -6.32
C VAL A 91 4.41 -9.57 -7.52
N GLU A 92 4.44 -10.44 -8.49
CA GLU A 92 5.17 -10.20 -9.73
C GLU A 92 4.23 -10.38 -10.92
N TYR A 93 4.27 -9.42 -11.83
CA TYR A 93 3.45 -9.49 -13.04
C TYR A 93 4.16 -8.81 -14.20
N PRO A 94 3.89 -9.26 -15.44
CA PRO A 94 4.45 -8.61 -16.60
C PRO A 94 3.86 -7.23 -16.79
N LEU A 95 4.72 -6.25 -17.12
CA LEU A 95 4.29 -4.93 -17.47
C LEU A 95 3.85 -4.92 -18.93
N SER A 96 2.57 -4.60 -19.17
CA SER A 96 2.13 -4.32 -20.53
C SER A 96 2.44 -2.85 -20.82
N GLU A 97 3.10 -2.60 -21.94
CA GLU A 97 3.19 -1.24 -22.44
C GLU A 97 1.81 -0.80 -22.90
N GLU A 98 1.27 0.23 -22.26
CA GLU A 98 -0.02 0.79 -22.64
C GLU A 98 -0.09 1.11 -24.12
N GLY A 99 -1.11 0.57 -24.76
CA GLY A 99 -1.39 0.86 -26.16
C GLY A 99 -0.39 0.28 -27.15
N LYS A 100 0.66 -0.34 -26.68
CA LYS A 100 1.62 -1.00 -27.56
C LYS A 100 1.39 -2.49 -27.57
N LYS A 101 0.36 -2.92 -28.22
CA LYS A 101 0.25 -4.29 -28.65
C LYS A 101 1.20 -4.48 -29.81
N THR A 102 2.47 -4.57 -29.56
CA THR A 102 3.38 -4.92 -30.59
C THR A 102 3.37 -6.43 -30.75
N ARG A 103 2.90 -6.88 -31.89
CA ARG A 103 2.96 -8.26 -32.31
C ARG A 103 4.39 -8.79 -32.31
N HIS A 104 5.35 -7.90 -32.25
CA HIS A 104 6.77 -8.21 -32.25
C HIS A 104 7.35 -8.43 -30.86
N SER A 105 6.55 -8.27 -29.84
CA SER A 105 7.00 -8.49 -28.46
C SER A 105 7.03 -9.96 -28.05
N ARG A 106 6.64 -10.86 -28.95
CA ARG A 106 6.62 -12.30 -28.67
C ARG A 106 7.98 -12.87 -28.26
N ASP A 107 9.03 -12.34 -28.87
CA ASP A 107 10.39 -12.82 -28.65
C ASP A 107 11.19 -11.91 -27.72
N ARG A 108 10.57 -10.85 -27.20
CA ARG A 108 11.21 -9.96 -26.25
C ARG A 108 10.85 -10.38 -24.83
N ALA A 109 11.86 -10.49 -24.01
CA ALA A 109 11.64 -10.63 -22.58
C ALA A 109 10.85 -9.41 -22.11
N VAL A 110 9.67 -9.65 -21.55
CA VAL A 110 8.77 -8.59 -21.07
C VAL A 110 9.30 -8.07 -19.75
N ASP A 111 9.30 -6.74 -19.58
CA ASP A 111 9.59 -6.15 -18.28
C ASP A 111 8.56 -6.64 -17.27
N THR A 112 9.02 -6.91 -16.07
CA THR A 112 8.13 -7.31 -14.97
C THR A 112 8.19 -6.30 -13.86
N LYS A 113 7.10 -6.19 -13.13
CA LYS A 113 7.02 -5.42 -11.89
C LYS A 113 6.98 -6.37 -10.72
N HIS A 114 7.91 -6.18 -9.80
CA HIS A 114 8.02 -6.97 -8.57
C HIS A 114 7.75 -6.07 -7.39
N THR A 115 6.64 -6.29 -6.72
CA THR A 115 6.19 -5.45 -5.60
C THR A 115 6.18 -6.25 -4.31
N LEU A 116 6.82 -5.72 -3.28
CA LEU A 116 6.78 -6.29 -1.94
C LEU A 116 5.79 -5.49 -1.09
N TYR A 117 4.97 -6.22 -0.35
CA TYR A 117 3.95 -5.63 0.53
C TYR A 117 4.18 -5.98 1.98
N TRP A 118 3.97 -5.01 2.84
CA TRP A 118 3.97 -5.17 4.30
C TRP A 118 2.61 -4.80 4.87
N MET A 119 2.29 -5.37 6.02
CA MET A 119 1.22 -4.82 6.83
C MET A 119 1.72 -3.51 7.43
N ALA A 120 0.82 -2.53 7.57
CA ALA A 120 1.19 -1.24 8.11
C ALA A 120 0.03 -0.65 8.93
N GLN A 121 0.36 0.13 9.94
CA GLN A 121 -0.63 0.80 10.77
C GLN A 121 -0.32 2.29 10.85
N PRO A 122 -1.36 3.14 10.85
CA PRO A 122 -1.17 4.57 11.08
C PRO A 122 -0.55 4.83 12.44
N ILE A 123 0.30 5.84 12.50
CA ILE A 123 0.86 6.34 13.75
C ILE A 123 0.60 7.85 13.82
N SER A 124 0.63 8.39 15.04
CA SER A 124 0.37 9.81 15.27
C SER A 124 1.25 10.36 16.38
N GLY A 125 1.31 11.69 16.50
CA GLY A 125 2.06 12.35 17.55
C GLY A 125 3.58 12.17 17.42
N ASP A 126 4.23 11.95 18.54
CA ASP A 126 5.69 11.85 18.61
C ASP A 126 6.24 10.68 17.79
N ASP A 127 5.50 9.59 17.68
CA ASP A 127 5.89 8.44 16.88
C ASP A 127 5.96 8.79 15.39
N ALA A 128 5.03 9.62 14.92
CA ALA A 128 5.04 10.09 13.54
C ALA A 128 6.25 10.96 13.25
N GLU A 129 6.61 11.85 14.17
CA GLU A 129 7.81 12.68 14.04
C GLU A 129 9.07 11.84 14.02
N HIS A 130 9.14 10.83 14.87
CA HIS A 130 10.26 9.90 14.92
C HIS A 130 10.46 9.17 13.61
N LEU A 131 9.36 8.79 12.97
CA LEU A 131 9.40 8.14 11.67
C LEU A 131 9.87 9.08 10.56
N LEU A 132 9.44 10.34 10.62
CA LEU A 132 9.91 11.37 9.69
C LEU A 132 11.42 11.58 9.80
N ASP A 133 11.97 11.56 11.01
CA ASP A 133 13.39 11.67 11.22
C ASP A 133 14.16 10.50 10.61
N ALA A 134 13.59 9.29 10.69
CA ALA A 134 14.21 8.08 10.17
C ALA A 134 14.12 7.95 8.64
N PHE A 135 13.02 8.39 8.04
CA PHE A 135 12.74 8.19 6.62
C PHE A 135 12.67 9.47 5.80
N GLY A 136 12.85 10.62 6.44
CA GLY A 136 12.75 11.91 5.78
C GLY A 136 11.30 12.40 5.64
N PRO A 137 11.13 13.61 5.12
CA PRO A 137 9.79 14.18 4.95
C PRO A 137 9.00 13.39 3.92
N VAL A 138 7.76 13.09 4.29
CA VAL A 138 6.83 12.40 3.41
C VAL A 138 5.83 13.42 2.88
N HIS A 139 5.76 13.55 1.59
CA HIS A 139 4.83 14.44 0.91
C HIS A 139 3.75 13.63 0.23
N ARG A 140 2.55 14.18 0.21
CA ARG A 140 1.48 13.56 -0.55
C ARG A 140 1.81 13.61 -2.04
N ALA A 141 1.49 12.53 -2.77
CA ALA A 141 1.70 12.45 -4.19
C ALA A 141 1.00 13.58 -4.94
N ASP A 142 1.55 13.93 -6.09
CA ASP A 142 0.92 14.88 -6.99
C ASP A 142 -0.50 14.44 -7.37
N VAL A 143 -1.35 15.43 -7.54
CA VAL A 143 -2.79 15.24 -7.79
C VAL A 143 -3.09 14.35 -9.00
N GLY A 144 -2.11 14.14 -9.89
CA GLY A 144 -2.30 13.33 -11.10
C GLY A 144 -2.23 11.82 -10.87
N GLU A 145 -1.56 11.35 -9.81
CA GLU A 145 -1.39 9.92 -9.56
C GLU A 145 -2.52 9.33 -8.72
N ILE A 146 -2.88 10.03 -7.64
CA ILE A 146 -3.92 9.59 -6.71
C ILE A 146 -4.84 10.78 -6.46
N ASN A 147 -6.13 10.59 -6.69
CA ASN A 147 -7.10 11.65 -6.45
C ASN A 147 -7.99 11.40 -5.23
N ASP A 148 -8.01 10.19 -4.69
CA ASP A 148 -8.84 9.88 -3.54
C ASP A 148 -8.30 8.71 -2.74
N ILE A 149 -8.62 8.70 -1.45
CA ILE A 149 -8.35 7.58 -0.56
C ILE A 149 -9.63 7.27 0.22
N VAL A 150 -9.85 6.00 0.50
CA VAL A 150 -10.97 5.58 1.35
C VAL A 150 -10.52 4.50 2.32
N TRP A 151 -11.18 4.48 3.46
CA TRP A 151 -11.09 3.40 4.44
C TRP A 151 -12.32 2.53 4.29
N VAL A 152 -12.10 1.27 3.99
CA VAL A 152 -13.19 0.31 3.75
C VAL A 152 -12.95 -0.97 4.53
N SER A 153 -14.02 -1.74 4.70
CA SER A 153 -13.88 -3.07 5.29
C SER A 153 -13.07 -3.97 4.35
N VAL A 154 -12.49 -5.03 4.92
CA VAL A 154 -11.76 -6.02 4.11
C VAL A 154 -12.67 -6.63 3.06
N ARG A 155 -13.92 -6.86 3.40
CA ARG A 155 -14.91 -7.39 2.46
C ARG A 155 -15.15 -6.45 1.28
N GLU A 156 -15.32 -5.17 1.54
CA GLU A 156 -15.50 -4.17 0.49
C GLU A 156 -14.26 -4.05 -0.39
N ALA A 157 -13.08 -4.04 0.22
CA ALA A 157 -11.82 -3.98 -0.52
C ALA A 157 -11.71 -5.13 -1.51
N ARG A 158 -12.10 -6.34 -1.11
CA ARG A 158 -12.06 -7.51 -2.00
C ARG A 158 -12.97 -7.36 -3.22
N LYS A 159 -14.03 -6.60 -3.10
CA LYS A 159 -14.98 -6.40 -4.21
C LYS A 159 -14.50 -5.38 -5.23
N ILE A 160 -13.75 -4.38 -4.79
CA ILE A 160 -13.41 -3.23 -5.64
C ILE A 160 -11.96 -3.22 -6.12
N LEU A 161 -11.11 -4.04 -5.53
CA LEU A 161 -9.71 -4.20 -5.97
C LEU A 161 -9.58 -5.12 -7.17
#